data_2776da965b73e5f26e0096ee72cbf441
#
_entry.id   2776da965b73e5f26e0096ee72cbf441
#
_cell.length_a   1.000
_cell.length_b   1.000
_cell.length_c   1.000
_cell.angle_alpha   90.00
_cell.angle_beta   90.00
_cell.angle_gamma   90.00
#
_symmetry.space_group_name_H-M   'P 1'
#
loop_
_entity.id
_entity.type
_entity.pdbx_description
1 polymer ?
#
loop_
_entity_poly.entity_id
_entity_poly.type
_entity_poly.pdbx_seq_one_letter_code
_entity_poly.pdbx_strand_id
1 'polypeptide(L)'
;MPDNKSLGHNSKKDFLKNPVEHIDITSFDSRKIISSMEKMSFVSRETANAANIFNEMLKDKECTIFLTLAGSTSAAGCMNIYKDLVKYNMVDAIVATGASIIDMDFFEALGFKHYQGSQFQNDTELRKNYIDRIYDTYIDED
;
A
#
# COMPACT_ATOMS: atom_id res chain seq x y z
N MET A 1 41.12 -10.38 21.42
CA MET A 1 39.79 -10.08 21.97
C MET A 1 39.15 -9.12 20.98
N PRO A 2 38.08 -9.45 20.27
CA PRO A 2 37.42 -8.51 19.37
C PRO A 2 36.57 -7.54 20.21
N ASP A 3 36.68 -6.28 19.87
CA ASP A 3 36.03 -5.14 20.50
C ASP A 3 34.51 -5.37 20.63
N ASN A 4 34.07 -5.25 21.87
CA ASN A 4 32.68 -5.21 22.25
C ASN A 4 32.14 -3.83 21.83
N LYS A 5 31.82 -3.65 20.52
CA LYS A 5 31.04 -2.53 20.07
C LYS A 5 29.70 -2.64 20.79
N SER A 6 29.44 -1.73 21.69
CA SER A 6 28.16 -1.51 22.33
C SER A 6 27.08 -1.56 21.23
N LEU A 7 26.24 -2.59 21.27
CA LEU A 7 25.00 -2.64 20.51
C LEU A 7 24.15 -1.47 21.01
N GLY A 8 24.24 -0.33 20.31
CA GLY A 8 23.39 0.82 20.58
C GLY A 8 21.94 0.33 20.46
N HIS A 9 21.19 0.43 21.55
CA HIS A 9 19.76 0.20 21.50
C HIS A 9 19.14 1.28 20.62
N ASN A 10 18.57 0.86 19.49
CA ASN A 10 17.79 1.77 18.66
C ASN A 10 16.61 2.30 19.49
N SER A 11 16.42 3.60 19.46
CA SER A 11 15.24 4.25 20.04
C SER A 11 14.04 4.09 19.09
N LYS A 12 12.83 4.22 19.60
CA LYS A 12 11.60 4.24 18.78
C LYS A 12 11.72 5.17 17.57
N LYS A 13 12.28 6.37 17.77
CA LYS A 13 12.51 7.36 16.70
C LYS A 13 13.43 6.87 15.59
N ASP A 14 14.31 5.91 15.87
CA ASP A 14 15.22 5.38 14.87
C ASP A 14 14.50 4.44 13.88
N PHE A 15 13.44 3.80 14.31
CA PHE A 15 12.59 2.95 13.50
C PHE A 15 11.54 3.74 12.69
N LEU A 16 11.07 4.87 13.20
CA LEU A 16 9.96 5.66 12.64
C LEU A 16 10.45 6.91 11.88
N LYS A 17 11.53 6.76 11.08
CA LYS A 17 12.13 7.90 10.35
C LYS A 17 11.51 8.16 8.99
N ASN A 18 11.14 7.11 8.29
CA ASN A 18 10.73 7.18 6.90
C ASN A 18 9.27 6.78 6.79
N PRO A 19 8.32 7.71 6.81
CA PRO A 19 6.92 7.37 6.59
C PRO A 19 6.72 6.78 5.19
N VAL A 20 5.78 5.86 5.08
CA VAL A 20 5.32 5.37 3.77
C VAL A 20 4.59 6.50 3.05
N GLU A 21 4.97 6.74 1.81
CA GLU A 21 4.30 7.71 0.95
C GLU A 21 3.31 6.99 0.02
N HIS A 22 2.08 7.49 -0.03
CA HIS A 22 1.07 6.94 -0.92
C HIS A 22 1.25 7.48 -2.33
N ILE A 23 1.25 6.56 -3.31
CA ILE A 23 1.38 6.94 -4.71
C ILE A 23 0.21 7.83 -5.16
N ASP A 24 0.52 8.93 -5.82
CA ASP A 24 -0.44 9.78 -6.51
C ASP A 24 -0.45 9.45 -8.00
N ILE A 25 -1.39 8.60 -8.41
CA ILE A 25 -1.54 8.18 -9.81
C ILE A 25 -2.05 9.31 -10.74
N THR A 26 -2.47 10.43 -10.17
CA THR A 26 -2.92 11.59 -10.96
C THR A 26 -1.75 12.49 -11.39
N SER A 27 -0.58 12.31 -10.79
CA SER A 27 0.61 13.13 -11.03
C SER A 27 1.42 12.72 -12.26
N PHE A 28 1.12 11.58 -12.90
CA PHE A 28 1.84 11.07 -14.06
C PHE A 28 0.93 10.32 -15.04
N ASP A 29 1.39 10.12 -16.28
CA ASP A 29 0.65 9.40 -17.32
C ASP A 29 1.33 8.07 -17.66
N SER A 30 0.74 6.96 -17.25
CA SER A 30 1.22 5.61 -17.53
C SER A 30 0.60 4.97 -18.79
N ARG A 31 -0.33 5.65 -19.49
CA ARG A 31 -1.09 5.06 -20.61
C ARG A 31 -0.20 4.47 -21.70
N LYS A 32 0.90 5.14 -22.06
CA LYS A 32 1.82 4.65 -23.07
C LYS A 32 2.54 3.37 -22.65
N ILE A 33 2.86 3.24 -21.36
CA ILE A 33 3.49 2.02 -20.82
C ILE A 33 2.51 0.86 -20.90
N ILE A 34 1.30 1.05 -20.35
CA ILE A 34 0.26 0.02 -20.31
C ILE A 34 -0.15 -0.43 -21.72
N SER A 35 -0.38 0.50 -22.66
CA SER A 35 -0.73 0.13 -24.04
C SER A 35 0.41 -0.59 -24.79
N SER A 36 1.65 -0.29 -24.46
CA SER A 36 2.78 -1.03 -25.01
C SER A 36 2.85 -2.48 -24.53
N MET A 37 2.33 -2.76 -23.34
CA MET A 37 2.28 -4.10 -22.75
C MET A 37 1.35 -5.05 -23.52
N GLU A 38 0.37 -4.55 -24.27
CA GLU A 38 -0.49 -5.37 -25.15
C GLU A 38 0.32 -6.22 -26.16
N LYS A 39 1.46 -5.68 -26.60
CA LYS A 39 2.35 -6.33 -27.56
C LYS A 39 3.35 -7.30 -26.92
N MET A 40 3.34 -7.37 -25.59
CA MET A 40 4.21 -8.27 -24.84
C MET A 40 3.55 -9.64 -24.64
N SER A 41 4.09 -10.45 -23.75
CA SER A 41 3.58 -11.77 -23.39
C SER A 41 3.42 -11.90 -21.89
N PHE A 42 2.80 -13.00 -21.45
CA PHE A 42 2.59 -13.34 -20.05
C PHE A 42 1.85 -12.24 -19.27
N VAL A 43 2.24 -12.01 -18.02
CA VAL A 43 1.58 -11.09 -17.09
C VAL A 43 1.54 -9.64 -17.63
N SER A 44 2.52 -9.23 -18.43
CA SER A 44 2.51 -7.88 -19.02
C SER A 44 1.31 -7.68 -19.94
N ARG A 45 1.03 -8.64 -20.83
CA ARG A 45 -0.16 -8.57 -21.70
C ARG A 45 -1.45 -8.65 -20.89
N GLU A 46 -1.50 -9.51 -19.87
CA GLU A 46 -2.66 -9.61 -18.99
C GLU A 46 -2.92 -8.32 -18.21
N THR A 47 -1.87 -7.60 -17.81
CA THR A 47 -2.00 -6.27 -17.19
C THR A 47 -2.68 -5.26 -18.13
N ALA A 48 -2.26 -5.24 -19.40
CA ALA A 48 -2.88 -4.37 -20.40
C ALA A 48 -4.34 -4.79 -20.67
N ASN A 49 -4.62 -6.10 -20.78
CA ASN A 49 -5.98 -6.62 -20.95
C ASN A 49 -6.88 -6.21 -19.77
N ALA A 50 -6.39 -6.33 -18.53
CA ALA A 50 -7.14 -5.91 -17.35
C ALA A 50 -7.47 -4.41 -17.37
N ALA A 51 -6.51 -3.57 -17.77
CA ALA A 51 -6.72 -2.14 -17.93
C ALA A 51 -7.78 -1.83 -19.00
N ASN A 52 -7.76 -2.53 -20.13
CA ASN A 52 -8.76 -2.38 -21.19
C ASN A 52 -10.15 -2.82 -20.72
N ILE A 53 -10.27 -3.95 -20.02
CA ILE A 53 -11.54 -4.43 -19.46
C ILE A 53 -12.09 -3.39 -18.48
N PHE A 54 -11.27 -2.88 -17.56
CA PHE A 54 -11.70 -1.86 -16.61
C PHE A 54 -12.17 -0.58 -17.32
N ASN A 55 -11.48 -0.17 -18.37
CA ASN A 55 -11.89 0.97 -19.19
C ASN A 55 -13.25 0.76 -19.89
N GLU A 56 -13.54 -0.45 -20.36
CA GLU A 56 -14.87 -0.76 -20.91
C GLU A 56 -15.95 -0.80 -19.83
N MET A 57 -15.66 -1.35 -18.64
CA MET A 57 -16.57 -1.31 -17.50
C MET A 57 -16.96 0.14 -17.12
N LEU A 58 -15.99 1.07 -17.12
CA LEU A 58 -16.23 2.48 -16.83
C LEU A 58 -17.11 3.20 -17.87
N LYS A 59 -17.16 2.71 -19.10
CA LYS A 59 -18.00 3.26 -20.19
C LYS A 59 -19.42 2.71 -20.18
N ASP A 60 -19.60 1.53 -19.64
CA ASP A 60 -20.90 0.85 -19.58
C ASP A 60 -21.70 1.35 -18.37
N LYS A 61 -22.79 2.08 -18.65
CA LYS A 61 -23.65 2.67 -17.61
C LYS A 61 -24.47 1.65 -16.81
N GLU A 62 -24.63 0.45 -17.32
CA GLU A 62 -25.32 -0.64 -16.65
C GLU A 62 -24.36 -1.54 -15.85
N CYS A 63 -23.05 -1.31 -15.92
CA CYS A 63 -22.04 -2.08 -15.20
C CYS A 63 -21.92 -1.57 -13.76
N THR A 64 -22.07 -2.47 -12.80
CA THR A 64 -21.73 -2.20 -11.39
C THR A 64 -20.34 -2.72 -11.09
N ILE A 65 -19.47 -1.86 -10.59
CA ILE A 65 -18.07 -2.15 -10.37
C ILE A 65 -17.78 -2.34 -8.87
N PHE A 66 -17.40 -3.57 -8.50
CA PHE A 66 -16.95 -3.91 -7.16
C PHE A 66 -15.42 -3.98 -7.10
N LEU A 67 -14.81 -3.21 -6.21
CA LEU A 67 -13.39 -3.35 -5.87
C LEU A 67 -13.25 -4.24 -4.65
N THR A 68 -12.55 -5.36 -4.80
CA THR A 68 -12.25 -6.25 -3.68
C THR A 68 -10.80 -6.09 -3.25
N LEU A 69 -10.57 -5.85 -1.96
CA LEU A 69 -9.25 -5.62 -1.39
C LEU A 69 -8.93 -6.66 -0.33
N ALA A 70 -7.77 -7.28 -0.45
CA ALA A 70 -7.22 -8.20 0.54
C ALA A 70 -5.77 -7.81 0.86
N GLY A 71 -5.33 -8.14 2.07
CA GLY A 71 -4.01 -7.77 2.57
C GLY A 71 -3.95 -6.29 3.00
N SER A 72 -2.76 -5.84 3.34
CA SER A 72 -2.51 -4.49 3.88
C SER A 72 -1.96 -3.55 2.80
N THR A 73 -2.55 -3.54 1.61
CA THR A 73 -2.06 -2.77 0.46
C THR A 73 -2.16 -1.26 0.66
N SER A 74 -3.06 -0.79 1.53
CA SER A 74 -3.10 0.61 1.96
C SER A 74 -1.82 1.02 2.68
N ALA A 75 -1.40 0.24 3.69
CA ALA A 75 -0.12 0.45 4.38
C ALA A 75 1.10 0.40 3.42
N ALA A 76 0.98 -0.35 2.32
CA ALA A 76 2.00 -0.43 1.28
C ALA A 76 2.03 0.76 0.30
N GLY A 77 1.24 1.80 0.54
CA GLY A 77 1.26 3.03 -0.27
C GLY A 77 0.14 3.14 -1.32
N CYS A 78 -0.89 2.28 -1.26
CA CYS A 78 -1.98 2.28 -2.26
C CYS A 78 -3.22 3.09 -1.85
N MET A 79 -3.28 3.68 -0.65
CA MET A 79 -4.50 4.33 -0.14
C MET A 79 -5.01 5.46 -1.03
N ASN A 80 -4.12 6.27 -1.59
CA ASN A 80 -4.54 7.33 -2.51
C ASN A 80 -5.21 6.80 -3.78
N ILE A 81 -4.83 5.60 -4.24
CA ILE A 81 -5.50 4.97 -5.40
C ILE A 81 -6.96 4.68 -5.04
N TYR A 82 -7.22 4.05 -3.89
CA TYR A 82 -8.58 3.71 -3.46
C TYR A 82 -9.44 4.96 -3.24
N LYS A 83 -8.86 5.97 -2.58
CA LYS A 83 -9.49 7.28 -2.41
C LYS A 83 -9.90 7.90 -3.75
N ASP A 84 -9.01 7.87 -4.75
CA ASP A 84 -9.29 8.47 -6.05
C ASP A 84 -10.30 7.66 -6.87
N LEU A 85 -10.29 6.33 -6.79
CA LEU A 85 -11.33 5.49 -7.40
C LEU A 85 -12.73 5.84 -6.88
N VAL A 86 -12.87 6.08 -5.57
CA VAL A 86 -14.13 6.53 -4.97
C VAL A 86 -14.45 7.97 -5.36
N LYS A 87 -13.49 8.87 -5.24
CA LYS A 87 -13.67 10.31 -5.53
C LYS A 87 -14.14 10.57 -6.95
N TYR A 88 -13.65 9.79 -7.90
CA TYR A 88 -13.98 9.95 -9.32
C TYR A 88 -15.08 9.01 -9.80
N ASN A 89 -15.81 8.35 -8.88
CA ASN A 89 -16.90 7.42 -9.19
C ASN A 89 -16.47 6.29 -10.16
N MET A 90 -15.27 5.77 -9.96
CA MET A 90 -14.73 4.68 -10.78
C MET A 90 -15.06 3.29 -10.21
N VAL A 91 -15.64 3.24 -9.01
CA VAL A 91 -16.14 2.02 -8.37
C VAL A 91 -17.44 2.34 -7.64
N ASP A 92 -18.36 1.38 -7.58
CA ASP A 92 -19.66 1.52 -6.92
C ASP A 92 -19.63 0.98 -5.49
N ALA A 93 -18.82 -0.02 -5.25
CA ALA A 93 -18.66 -0.62 -3.92
C ALA A 93 -17.23 -1.12 -3.70
N ILE A 94 -16.79 -1.04 -2.44
CA ILE A 94 -15.54 -1.65 -1.97
C ILE A 94 -15.87 -2.73 -0.95
N VAL A 95 -15.32 -3.93 -1.16
CA VAL A 95 -15.36 -5.04 -0.21
C VAL A 95 -13.93 -5.35 0.21
N ALA A 96 -13.60 -5.13 1.46
CA ALA A 96 -12.23 -5.26 1.94
C ALA A 96 -12.15 -6.01 3.27
N THR A 97 -10.98 -6.56 3.55
CA THR A 97 -10.68 -7.13 4.87
C THR A 97 -10.46 -6.01 5.89
N GLY A 98 -10.64 -6.34 7.21
CA GLY A 98 -10.32 -5.43 8.29
C GLY A 98 -8.87 -4.92 8.23
N ALA A 99 -7.95 -5.78 7.80
CA ALA A 99 -6.55 -5.44 7.63
C ALA A 99 -6.27 -4.29 6.63
N SER A 100 -7.20 -4.02 5.70
CA SER A 100 -7.08 -2.86 4.80
C SER A 100 -7.82 -1.65 5.35
N ILE A 101 -9.11 -1.76 5.61
CA ILE A 101 -9.96 -0.60 5.94
C ILE A 101 -9.80 -0.17 7.39
N ILE A 102 -9.84 -1.11 8.35
CA ILE A 102 -9.87 -0.76 9.77
C ILE A 102 -8.48 -0.53 10.31
N ASP A 103 -7.58 -1.49 10.09
CA ASP A 103 -6.25 -1.45 10.72
C ASP A 103 -5.29 -0.48 10.01
N MET A 104 -5.57 -0.10 8.77
CA MET A 104 -4.69 0.75 7.96
C MET A 104 -5.32 2.08 7.58
N ASP A 105 -6.38 2.07 6.78
CA ASP A 105 -6.98 3.30 6.25
C ASP A 105 -7.59 4.17 7.36
N PHE A 106 -8.26 3.54 8.32
CA PHE A 106 -8.86 4.25 9.44
C PHE A 106 -7.80 4.89 10.34
N PHE A 107 -6.73 4.18 10.67
CA PHE A 107 -5.65 4.74 11.49
C PHE A 107 -4.93 5.88 10.79
N GLU A 108 -4.67 5.78 9.50
CA GLU A 108 -4.08 6.90 8.75
C GLU A 108 -5.04 8.09 8.64
N ALA A 109 -6.35 7.85 8.51
CA ALA A 109 -7.36 8.91 8.55
C ALA A 109 -7.39 9.64 9.90
N LEU A 110 -7.02 8.99 11.00
CA LEU A 110 -6.85 9.60 12.31
C LEU A 110 -5.52 10.36 12.48
N GLY A 111 -4.62 10.29 11.49
CA GLY A 111 -3.33 11.00 11.50
C GLY A 111 -2.12 10.15 11.86
N PHE A 112 -2.31 8.86 12.12
CA PHE A 112 -1.20 7.92 12.29
C PHE A 112 -0.51 7.66 10.95
N LYS A 113 0.69 7.06 10.99
CA LYS A 113 1.47 6.76 9.79
C LYS A 113 2.04 5.36 9.86
N HIS A 114 2.23 4.79 8.69
CA HIS A 114 3.06 3.62 8.48
C HIS A 114 4.45 4.05 8.08
N TYR A 115 5.46 3.24 8.40
CA TYR A 115 6.86 3.60 8.18
C TYR A 115 7.59 2.49 7.43
N GLN A 116 8.53 2.87 6.57
CA GLN A 116 9.43 1.94 5.92
C GLN A 116 10.39 1.34 6.94
N GLY A 117 10.48 0.03 6.95
CA GLY A 117 11.31 -0.73 7.88
C GLY A 117 12.10 -1.83 7.20
N SER A 118 12.44 -2.86 7.95
CA SER A 118 13.15 -4.04 7.44
C SER A 118 12.44 -5.32 7.88
N GLN A 119 12.21 -6.23 6.94
CA GLN A 119 11.68 -7.55 7.24
C GLN A 119 12.61 -8.42 8.11
N PHE A 120 13.88 -8.04 8.23
CA PHE A 120 14.90 -8.76 9.00
C PHE A 120 15.14 -8.15 10.39
N GLN A 121 14.37 -7.13 10.77
CA GLN A 121 14.48 -6.53 12.10
C GLN A 121 14.04 -7.52 13.18
N ASN A 122 14.67 -7.42 14.34
CA ASN A 122 14.34 -8.26 15.50
C ASN A 122 12.99 -7.82 16.10
N ASP A 123 11.98 -8.68 16.02
CA ASP A 123 10.63 -8.40 16.52
C ASP A 123 10.58 -8.16 18.03
N THR A 124 11.49 -8.77 18.81
CA THR A 124 11.61 -8.50 20.26
C THR A 124 12.05 -7.06 20.53
N GLU A 125 12.90 -6.50 19.69
CA GLU A 125 13.35 -5.12 19.79
C GLU A 125 12.24 -4.15 19.37
N LEU A 126 11.52 -4.45 18.30
CA LEU A 126 10.35 -3.68 17.85
C LEU A 126 9.29 -3.64 18.95
N ARG A 127 8.93 -4.80 19.52
CA ARG A 127 7.95 -4.91 20.60
C ARG A 127 8.32 -4.08 21.85
N LYS A 128 9.61 -4.02 22.22
CA LYS A 128 10.07 -3.17 23.34
C LYS A 128 9.85 -1.67 23.09
N ASN A 129 9.74 -1.29 21.83
CA ASN A 129 9.48 0.08 21.39
C ASN A 129 8.01 0.33 21.00
N TYR A 130 7.10 -0.63 21.28
CA TYR A 130 5.68 -0.55 20.88
C TYR A 130 5.53 -0.32 19.38
N ILE A 131 6.24 -1.12 18.59
CA ILE A 131 6.19 -1.12 17.13
C ILE A 131 5.76 -2.49 16.67
N ASP A 132 4.70 -2.56 15.89
CA ASP A 132 4.32 -3.75 15.13
C ASP A 132 4.90 -3.71 13.72
N ARG A 133 4.91 -4.85 13.04
CA ARG A 133 5.52 -5.01 11.74
C ARG A 133 4.71 -5.89 10.79
N ILE A 134 4.47 -5.37 9.61
CA ILE A 134 3.93 -6.14 8.47
C ILE A 134 5.03 -6.17 7.40
N TYR A 135 5.72 -7.29 7.24
CA TYR A 135 6.88 -7.43 6.34
C TYR A 135 7.96 -6.36 6.62
N ASP A 136 8.11 -5.39 5.73
CA ASP A 136 9.03 -4.26 5.81
C ASP A 136 8.35 -2.93 6.15
N THR A 137 7.13 -2.99 6.67
CA THR A 137 6.37 -1.82 7.09
C THR A 137 6.18 -1.84 8.61
N TYR A 138 6.50 -0.74 9.27
CA TYR A 138 6.34 -0.57 10.71
C TYR A 138 5.09 0.23 11.05
N ILE A 139 4.46 -0.14 12.16
CA ILE A 139 3.26 0.47 12.70
C ILE A 139 3.58 0.94 14.12
N ASP A 140 3.34 2.20 14.41
CA ASP A 140 3.44 2.76 15.74
C ASP A 140 2.19 2.41 16.55
N GLU A 141 2.34 1.73 17.68
CA GLU A 141 1.20 1.28 18.53
C GLU A 141 0.94 2.21 19.72
N ASP A 142 1.66 3.34 19.86
CA ASP A 142 1.44 4.31 20.96
C ASP A 142 0.59 5.50 20.54
#